data_62279dac71289f40c8bc0bee36f485ee
#
_entry.id   62279dac71289f40c8bc0bee36f485ee
#
_cell.length_a   1.000
_cell.length_b   1.000
_cell.length_c   1.000
_cell.angle_alpha   90.00
_cell.angle_beta   90.00
_cell.angle_gamma   90.00
#
_symmetry.space_group_name_H-M   'P 1'
#
loop_
_entity.id
_entity.type
_entity.pdbx_description
1 polymer ?
#
loop_
_entity_poly.entity_id
_entity_poly.type
_entity_poly.pdbx_seq_one_letter_code
_entity_poly.pdbx_strand_id
1 'polypeptide(L)'
;MRKLVYFVGMSLDGYIAGPNDDISFYPVGDDMWDWLKAQYPETLPTHIRPHIGLAVDAPNRKFDTLIMGRGTYDPGLAIGLTSPYAHMRQYVVSSSIGRIDDPTVELVDSDPVGLVRRLKQEDGMDIWLAGGGKLAAQLLGEIDELVIKSYPVVAGTGTPALAGEFNPTLFAPTKRTEFGNGTQVTWLTRA
;
A
#
# COMPACT_ATOMS: atom_id res chain seq x y z
N MET A 1 13.40 -14.15 -6.68
CA MET A 1 12.00 -13.86 -7.08
C MET A 1 11.48 -12.78 -6.16
N ARG A 2 10.90 -11.72 -6.70
CA ARG A 2 10.35 -10.57 -5.98
C ARG A 2 9.09 -10.98 -5.21
N LYS A 3 8.87 -10.41 -4.03
CA LYS A 3 7.66 -10.67 -3.24
C LYS A 3 6.59 -9.63 -3.51
N LEU A 4 5.33 -10.03 -3.45
CA LEU A 4 4.21 -9.12 -3.31
C LEU A 4 3.98 -8.88 -1.82
N VAL A 5 4.15 -7.66 -1.38
CA VAL A 5 4.01 -7.25 0.02
C VAL A 5 2.81 -6.32 0.17
N TYR A 6 1.80 -6.74 0.92
CA TYR A 6 0.70 -5.86 1.29
C TYR A 6 1.12 -5.02 2.50
N PHE A 7 1.60 -3.80 2.21
CA PHE A 7 2.02 -2.83 3.22
C PHE A 7 0.90 -1.81 3.43
N VAL A 8 0.20 -1.90 4.56
CA VAL A 8 -1.05 -1.18 4.79
C VAL A 8 -1.17 -0.70 6.22
N GLY A 9 -1.83 0.46 6.42
CA GLY A 9 -2.31 0.93 7.72
C GLY A 9 -3.77 0.55 7.91
N MET A 10 -4.16 0.13 9.12
CA MET A 10 -5.56 -0.16 9.42
C MET A 10 -5.91 0.13 10.89
N SER A 11 -7.19 0.35 11.15
CA SER A 11 -7.78 0.40 12.49
C SER A 11 -7.76 -0.98 13.17
N LEU A 12 -8.02 -1.02 14.48
CA LEU A 12 -8.12 -2.28 15.24
C LEU A 12 -9.21 -3.22 14.71
N ASP A 13 -10.25 -2.68 14.13
CA ASP A 13 -11.38 -3.40 13.52
C ASP A 13 -11.23 -3.60 12.00
N GLY A 14 -10.01 -3.38 11.45
CA GLY A 14 -9.61 -3.81 10.11
C GLY A 14 -9.99 -2.89 8.95
N TYR A 15 -10.24 -1.61 9.18
CA TYR A 15 -10.52 -0.63 8.12
C TYR A 15 -9.27 0.15 7.75
N ILE A 16 -9.06 0.36 6.44
CA ILE A 16 -7.94 1.12 5.87
C ILE A 16 -8.28 2.59 5.62
N ALA A 17 -9.55 2.91 5.58
CA ALA A 17 -10.08 4.27 5.50
C ALA A 17 -11.49 4.29 6.08
N GLY A 18 -11.92 5.45 6.56
CA GLY A 18 -13.30 5.73 6.93
C GLY A 18 -14.18 6.03 5.69
N PRO A 19 -15.43 6.49 5.89
CA PRO A 19 -16.29 6.96 4.82
C PRO A 19 -15.60 8.09 4.01
N ASN A 20 -15.84 8.10 2.69
CA ASN A 20 -15.22 9.06 1.74
C ASN A 20 -13.69 9.02 1.73
N ASP A 21 -13.11 7.84 1.93
CA ASP A 21 -11.66 7.59 1.96
C ASP A 21 -10.90 8.43 3.02
N ASP A 22 -11.58 8.82 4.09
CA ASP A 22 -10.98 9.56 5.20
C ASP A 22 -9.96 8.71 5.95
N ILE A 23 -8.73 9.21 6.06
CA ILE A 23 -7.61 8.62 6.82
C ILE A 23 -7.13 9.51 7.95
N SER A 24 -7.77 10.66 8.17
CA SER A 24 -7.34 11.67 9.15
C SER A 24 -7.46 11.22 10.61
N PHE A 25 -8.25 10.18 10.85
CA PHE A 25 -8.47 9.62 12.19
C PHE A 25 -7.32 8.74 12.70
N TYR A 26 -6.32 8.43 11.87
CA TYR A 26 -5.17 7.65 12.31
C TYR A 26 -4.23 8.48 13.18
N PRO A 27 -3.93 8.05 14.42
CA PRO A 27 -3.00 8.74 15.29
C PRO A 27 -1.54 8.43 14.88
N VAL A 28 -0.99 9.17 13.93
CA VAL A 28 0.41 8.98 13.50
C VAL A 28 1.33 9.82 14.38
N GLY A 29 2.21 9.18 15.16
CA GLY A 29 3.22 9.83 15.99
C GLY A 29 4.50 10.19 15.21
N ASP A 30 5.30 11.11 15.76
CA ASP A 30 6.56 11.55 15.14
C ASP A 30 7.57 10.41 14.99
N ASP A 31 7.67 9.54 15.97
CA ASP A 31 8.53 8.35 15.95
C ASP A 31 8.17 7.37 14.84
N MET A 32 6.89 7.24 14.52
CA MET A 32 6.41 6.46 13.40
C MET A 32 6.71 7.15 12.06
N TRP A 33 6.57 8.48 11.97
CA TRP A 33 6.97 9.24 10.78
C TRP A 33 8.47 9.09 10.49
N ASP A 34 9.32 9.20 11.52
CA ASP A 34 10.75 9.02 11.39
C ASP A 34 11.11 7.60 10.96
N TRP A 35 10.40 6.62 11.51
CA TRP A 35 10.55 5.23 11.10
C TRP A 35 10.15 5.00 9.63
N LEU A 36 9.02 5.58 9.18
CA LEU A 36 8.58 5.49 7.77
C LEU A 36 9.62 6.09 6.83
N LYS A 37 10.09 7.30 7.11
CA LYS A 37 11.14 7.98 6.35
C LYS A 37 12.43 7.15 6.28
N ALA A 38 12.79 6.49 7.38
CA ALA A 38 14.00 5.70 7.48
C ALA A 38 13.92 4.31 6.84
N GLN A 39 12.77 3.63 6.93
CA GLN A 39 12.63 2.22 6.54
C GLN A 39 11.87 2.01 5.24
N TYR A 40 10.91 2.89 4.91
CA TYR A 40 10.00 2.79 3.77
C TYR A 40 9.79 4.16 3.08
N PRO A 41 10.86 4.91 2.74
CA PRO A 41 10.75 6.24 2.14
C PRO A 41 9.93 6.22 0.85
N GLU A 42 9.97 5.13 0.10
CA GLU A 42 9.25 4.94 -1.15
C GLU A 42 7.72 4.89 -0.98
N THR A 43 7.22 4.57 0.21
CA THR A 43 5.77 4.55 0.46
C THR A 43 5.18 5.93 0.72
N LEU A 44 6.01 6.96 0.73
CA LEU A 44 5.60 8.36 0.87
C LEU A 44 5.50 9.00 -0.51
N PRO A 45 4.33 9.58 -0.88
CA PRO A 45 4.12 10.16 -2.21
C PRO A 45 5.17 11.21 -2.55
N THR A 46 5.59 11.27 -3.81
CA THR A 46 6.70 12.11 -4.27
C THR A 46 6.51 13.58 -3.90
N HIS A 47 5.27 14.10 -4.05
CA HIS A 47 4.97 15.51 -3.82
C HIS A 47 5.03 15.94 -2.34
N ILE A 48 4.80 15.03 -1.39
CA ILE A 48 4.85 15.37 0.04
C ILE A 48 6.25 15.28 0.63
N ARG A 49 7.18 14.58 -0.01
CA ARG A 49 8.54 14.33 0.53
C ARG A 49 9.27 15.60 0.97
N PRO A 50 9.31 16.70 0.18
CA PRO A 50 9.97 17.94 0.61
C PRO A 50 9.37 18.55 1.88
N HIS A 51 8.05 18.42 2.04
CA HIS A 51 7.32 19.00 3.17
C HIS A 51 7.53 18.26 4.50
N ILE A 52 8.03 17.02 4.43
CA ILE A 52 8.34 16.18 5.61
C ILE A 52 9.83 15.99 5.83
N GLY A 53 10.68 16.80 5.14
CA GLY A 53 12.14 16.72 5.26
C GLY A 53 12.77 15.50 4.61
N LEU A 54 12.13 14.92 3.60
CA LEU A 54 12.66 13.83 2.79
C LEU A 54 13.03 14.34 1.40
N ALA A 55 14.21 13.98 0.88
CA ALA A 55 14.60 14.34 -0.48
C ALA A 55 13.67 13.71 -1.52
N VAL A 56 13.35 14.44 -2.60
CA VAL A 56 12.45 13.95 -3.67
C VAL A 56 13.01 12.66 -4.29
N ASP A 57 14.34 12.62 -4.47
CA ASP A 57 15.12 11.53 -5.04
C ASP A 57 15.65 10.54 -3.98
N ALA A 58 15.14 10.59 -2.75
CA ALA A 58 15.54 9.63 -1.71
C ALA A 58 15.39 8.19 -2.25
N PRO A 59 16.43 7.34 -2.12
CA PRO A 59 16.46 6.02 -2.73
C PRO A 59 15.39 5.11 -2.11
N ASN A 60 14.76 4.31 -2.95
CA ASN A 60 13.89 3.23 -2.51
C ASN A 60 14.68 2.22 -1.67
N ARG A 61 14.05 1.59 -0.70
CA ARG A 61 14.72 0.64 0.22
C ARG A 61 14.16 -0.77 0.15
N LYS A 62 12.86 -0.91 -0.11
CA LYS A 62 12.15 -2.19 -0.12
C LYS A 62 11.42 -2.42 -1.42
N PHE A 63 10.82 -1.38 -1.98
CA PHE A 63 9.95 -1.48 -3.13
C PHE A 63 10.41 -0.57 -4.27
N ASP A 64 10.38 -1.06 -5.49
CA ASP A 64 10.55 -0.26 -6.71
C ASP A 64 9.31 -0.25 -7.60
N THR A 65 8.32 -1.05 -7.26
CA THR A 65 7.08 -1.22 -8.02
C THR A 65 5.87 -1.14 -7.08
N LEU A 66 4.87 -0.39 -7.49
CA LEU A 66 3.62 -0.16 -6.77
C LEU A 66 2.44 -0.69 -7.58
N ILE A 67 1.56 -1.45 -6.92
CA ILE A 67 0.26 -1.84 -7.46
C ILE A 67 -0.82 -1.27 -6.55
N MET A 68 -1.76 -0.53 -7.13
CA MET A 68 -2.87 0.10 -6.41
C MET A 68 -4.18 -0.03 -7.17
N GLY A 69 -5.27 -0.11 -6.43
CA GLY A 69 -6.60 -0.02 -7.00
C GLY A 69 -7.02 1.43 -7.24
N ARG A 70 -8.13 1.62 -7.96
CA ARG A 70 -8.68 2.94 -8.27
C ARG A 70 -8.87 3.81 -7.03
N GLY A 71 -9.51 3.30 -5.96
CA GLY A 71 -9.75 4.08 -4.75
C GLY A 71 -8.48 4.58 -4.06
N THR A 72 -7.34 3.89 -4.24
CA THR A 72 -6.03 4.34 -3.75
C THR A 72 -5.39 5.39 -4.68
N TYR A 73 -5.75 5.39 -5.96
CA TYR A 73 -5.25 6.32 -6.98
C TYR A 73 -6.05 7.63 -7.06
N ASP A 74 -7.39 7.55 -6.91
CA ASP A 74 -8.32 8.68 -7.05
C ASP A 74 -7.96 9.91 -6.19
N PRO A 75 -7.48 9.79 -4.92
CA PRO A 75 -7.05 10.95 -4.14
C PRO A 75 -5.93 11.77 -4.78
N GLY A 76 -4.99 11.13 -5.48
CA GLY A 76 -3.96 11.82 -6.27
C GLY A 76 -4.58 12.59 -7.44
N LEU A 77 -5.48 11.95 -8.18
CA LEU A 77 -6.18 12.58 -9.29
C LEU A 77 -7.01 13.79 -8.86
N ALA A 78 -7.66 13.73 -7.69
CA ALA A 78 -8.48 14.84 -7.16
C ALA A 78 -7.69 16.13 -6.95
N ILE A 79 -6.37 16.03 -6.75
CA ILE A 79 -5.45 17.17 -6.61
C ILE A 79 -4.57 17.39 -7.85
N GLY A 80 -4.91 16.76 -8.99
CA GLY A 80 -4.22 16.93 -10.27
C GLY A 80 -2.92 16.15 -10.42
N LEU A 81 -2.68 15.14 -9.58
CA LEU A 81 -1.50 14.28 -9.66
C LEU A 81 -1.83 12.97 -10.39
N THR A 82 -1.25 12.80 -11.56
CA THR A 82 -1.37 11.56 -12.35
C THR A 82 -0.35 10.50 -11.97
N SER A 83 0.79 10.90 -11.39
CA SER A 83 1.88 10.03 -10.95
C SER A 83 2.29 10.32 -9.50
N PRO A 84 1.47 9.93 -8.49
CA PRO A 84 1.73 10.29 -7.09
C PRO A 84 3.03 9.69 -6.52
N TYR A 85 3.52 8.60 -7.10
CA TYR A 85 4.75 7.91 -6.70
C TYR A 85 5.74 7.84 -7.87
N ALA A 86 6.07 9.01 -8.48
CA ALA A 86 6.89 9.12 -9.68
C ALA A 86 8.31 8.49 -9.58
N HIS A 87 8.76 8.17 -8.38
CA HIS A 87 10.02 7.46 -8.10
C HIS A 87 9.91 5.92 -8.17
N MET A 88 8.72 5.38 -8.53
CA MET A 88 8.43 3.95 -8.64
C MET A 88 7.75 3.62 -9.97
N ARG A 89 7.83 2.37 -10.41
CA ARG A 89 6.91 1.84 -11.43
C ARG A 89 5.51 1.73 -10.83
N GLN A 90 4.50 2.27 -11.49
CA GLN A 90 3.15 2.35 -10.95
C GLN A 90 2.16 1.62 -11.85
N TYR A 91 1.37 0.75 -11.25
CA TYR A 91 0.28 0.02 -11.87
C TYR A 91 -1.03 0.36 -11.17
N VAL A 92 -2.00 0.85 -11.95
CA VAL A 92 -3.35 1.13 -11.45
C VAL A 92 -4.30 0.08 -11.98
N VAL A 93 -4.85 -0.73 -11.08
CA VAL A 93 -5.83 -1.77 -11.44
C VAL A 93 -7.23 -1.17 -11.41
N SER A 94 -7.85 -1.06 -12.59
CA SER A 94 -9.21 -0.53 -12.72
C SER A 94 -9.84 -0.90 -14.05
N SER A 95 -11.03 -1.46 -14.02
CA SER A 95 -11.87 -1.69 -15.19
C SER A 95 -12.75 -0.48 -15.57
N SER A 96 -12.73 0.58 -14.78
CA SER A 96 -13.62 1.76 -14.94
C SER A 96 -12.90 3.05 -15.27
N ILE A 97 -11.56 3.12 -15.16
CA ILE A 97 -10.75 4.20 -15.72
C ILE A 97 -10.51 3.86 -17.20
N GLY A 98 -10.99 4.70 -18.10
CA GLY A 98 -10.82 4.45 -19.53
C GLY A 98 -9.37 4.67 -20.01
N ARG A 99 -8.66 5.64 -19.45
CA ARG A 99 -7.28 6.00 -19.81
C ARG A 99 -6.60 6.78 -18.66
N ILE A 100 -5.30 6.58 -18.54
CA ILE A 100 -4.41 7.44 -17.72
C ILE A 100 -3.47 8.14 -18.69
N ASP A 101 -3.49 9.47 -18.71
CA ASP A 101 -2.65 10.29 -19.60
C ASP A 101 -1.30 10.61 -18.94
N ASP A 102 -0.63 9.57 -18.45
CA ASP A 102 0.71 9.64 -17.87
C ASP A 102 1.49 8.38 -18.26
N PRO A 103 2.57 8.51 -19.06
CA PRO A 103 3.33 7.36 -19.54
C PRO A 103 4.09 6.60 -18.42
N THR A 104 4.18 7.18 -17.23
CA THR A 104 4.85 6.57 -16.07
C THR A 104 3.92 5.72 -15.22
N VAL A 105 2.62 5.69 -15.55
CA VAL A 105 1.59 4.93 -14.84
C VAL A 105 0.89 3.98 -15.82
N GLU A 106 0.96 2.70 -15.56
CA GLU A 106 0.33 1.67 -16.38
C GLU A 106 -1.07 1.33 -15.86
N LEU A 107 -2.09 1.50 -16.72
CA LEU A 107 -3.45 1.05 -16.42
C LEU A 107 -3.57 -0.45 -16.69
N VAL A 108 -4.07 -1.19 -15.72
CA VAL A 108 -4.35 -2.63 -15.78
C VAL A 108 -5.86 -2.82 -15.65
N ASP A 109 -6.53 -3.05 -16.76
CA ASP A 109 -7.99 -3.20 -16.82
C ASP A 109 -8.49 -4.61 -16.54
N SER A 110 -7.60 -5.60 -16.63
CA SER A 110 -7.89 -7.02 -16.48
C SER A 110 -6.67 -7.78 -15.93
N ASP A 111 -6.89 -8.99 -15.43
CA ASP A 111 -5.88 -9.95 -14.98
C ASP A 111 -4.76 -9.39 -14.09
N PRO A 112 -5.06 -8.79 -12.93
CA PRO A 112 -4.04 -8.33 -11.99
C PRO A 112 -3.21 -9.49 -11.39
N VAL A 113 -3.75 -10.70 -11.35
CA VAL A 113 -3.03 -11.91 -10.91
C VAL A 113 -1.91 -12.25 -11.90
N GLY A 114 -2.20 -12.27 -13.20
CA GLY A 114 -1.20 -12.49 -14.24
C GLY A 114 -0.13 -11.40 -14.25
N LEU A 115 -0.51 -10.13 -14.02
CA LEU A 115 0.46 -9.04 -13.84
C LEU A 115 1.42 -9.35 -12.69
N VAL A 116 0.91 -9.65 -11.51
CA VAL A 116 1.74 -9.93 -10.32
C VAL A 116 2.70 -11.09 -10.58
N ARG A 117 2.21 -12.17 -11.19
CA ARG A 117 3.04 -13.35 -11.53
C ARG A 117 4.18 -13.00 -12.49
N ARG A 118 3.94 -12.14 -13.48
CA ARG A 118 5.00 -11.65 -14.39
C ARG A 118 6.01 -10.80 -13.63
N LEU A 119 5.55 -9.81 -12.86
CA LEU A 119 6.42 -8.93 -12.10
C LEU A 119 7.31 -9.67 -11.10
N LYS A 120 6.81 -10.74 -10.49
CA LYS A 120 7.59 -11.59 -9.57
C LYS A 120 8.77 -12.29 -10.25
N GLN A 121 8.73 -12.50 -11.58
CA GLN A 121 9.80 -13.14 -12.34
C GLN A 121 10.86 -12.13 -12.84
N GLU A 122 10.59 -10.84 -12.75
CA GLU A 122 11.54 -9.81 -13.13
C GLU A 122 12.61 -9.61 -12.05
N ASP A 123 13.75 -9.03 -12.43
CA ASP A 123 14.74 -8.50 -11.48
C ASP A 123 14.25 -7.20 -10.86
N GLY A 124 14.60 -6.96 -9.60
CA GLY A 124 14.22 -5.73 -8.89
C GLY A 124 13.99 -5.95 -7.40
N MET A 125 13.52 -4.87 -6.75
CA MET A 125 13.07 -4.91 -5.35
C MET A 125 11.69 -5.57 -5.26
N ASP A 126 11.16 -5.74 -4.05
CA ASP A 126 9.82 -6.26 -3.84
C ASP A 126 8.73 -5.32 -4.40
N ILE A 127 7.54 -5.85 -4.54
CA ILE A 127 6.37 -5.17 -5.11
C ILE A 127 5.47 -4.74 -3.95
N TRP A 128 5.17 -3.46 -3.86
CA TRP A 128 4.22 -2.94 -2.89
C TRP A 128 2.78 -3.02 -3.41
N LEU A 129 1.93 -3.78 -2.73
CA LEU A 129 0.49 -3.66 -2.85
C LEU A 129 0.01 -2.58 -1.87
N ALA A 130 -0.39 -1.42 -2.40
CA ALA A 130 -0.85 -0.31 -1.56
C ALA A 130 -2.34 -0.45 -1.13
N GLY A 131 -3.10 -1.29 -1.83
CA GLY A 131 -4.54 -1.48 -1.59
C GLY A 131 -5.34 -1.04 -2.84
N GLY A 132 -6.70 -0.81 -2.81
CA GLY A 132 -7.61 -1.03 -1.67
C GLY A 132 -8.01 -2.47 -1.44
N GLY A 133 -8.92 -2.62 -0.48
CA GLY A 133 -9.29 -3.93 0.05
C GLY A 133 -9.86 -4.94 -0.95
N LYS A 134 -10.57 -4.50 -1.99
CA LYS A 134 -11.06 -5.38 -3.07
C LYS A 134 -9.90 -5.98 -3.88
N LEU A 135 -8.93 -5.14 -4.25
CA LEU A 135 -7.74 -5.59 -4.97
C LEU A 135 -6.87 -6.50 -4.10
N ALA A 136 -6.70 -6.16 -2.82
CA ALA A 136 -5.96 -7.00 -1.89
C ALA A 136 -6.60 -8.37 -1.70
N ALA A 137 -7.93 -8.45 -1.63
CA ALA A 137 -8.65 -9.72 -1.56
C ALA A 137 -8.51 -10.54 -2.86
N GLN A 138 -8.58 -9.89 -4.03
CA GLN A 138 -8.37 -10.55 -5.33
C GLN A 138 -6.95 -11.12 -5.47
N LEU A 139 -5.96 -10.42 -4.93
CA LEU A 139 -4.55 -10.82 -4.95
C LEU A 139 -4.13 -11.65 -3.74
N LEU A 140 -5.04 -12.01 -2.83
CA LEU A 140 -4.70 -12.71 -1.58
C LEU A 140 -3.86 -13.97 -1.84
N GLY A 141 -4.15 -14.73 -2.89
CA GLY A 141 -3.38 -15.91 -3.30
C GLY A 141 -1.92 -15.63 -3.70
N GLU A 142 -1.61 -14.41 -4.10
CA GLU A 142 -0.29 -13.97 -4.56
C GLU A 142 0.50 -13.18 -3.50
N ILE A 143 -0.14 -12.73 -2.39
CA ILE A 143 0.55 -11.99 -1.32
C ILE A 143 1.52 -12.93 -0.60
N ASP A 144 2.79 -12.59 -0.58
CA ASP A 144 3.84 -13.34 0.12
C ASP A 144 4.03 -12.84 1.55
N GLU A 145 3.92 -11.52 1.75
CA GLU A 145 4.08 -10.88 3.06
C GLU A 145 2.99 -9.85 3.33
N LEU A 146 2.61 -9.74 4.61
CA LEU A 146 1.83 -8.64 5.12
C LEU A 146 2.71 -7.78 6.02
N VAL A 147 2.66 -6.46 5.84
CA VAL A 147 3.25 -5.49 6.77
C VAL A 147 2.12 -4.58 7.23
N ILE A 148 1.59 -4.88 8.40
CA ILE A 148 0.39 -4.24 8.92
C ILE A 148 0.76 -3.20 9.97
N LYS A 149 0.43 -1.94 9.70
CA LYS A 149 0.48 -0.84 10.65
C LYS A 149 -0.88 -0.76 11.36
N SER A 150 -0.98 -1.37 12.53
CA SER A 150 -2.20 -1.38 13.34
C SER A 150 -2.23 -0.15 14.24
N TYR A 151 -3.15 0.77 13.94
CA TYR A 151 -3.36 1.97 14.74
C TYR A 151 -4.33 1.69 15.91
N PRO A 152 -4.08 2.26 17.10
CA PRO A 152 -4.91 2.03 18.30
C PRO A 152 -6.23 2.81 18.23
N VAL A 153 -7.01 2.59 17.19
CA VAL A 153 -8.30 3.25 16.93
C VAL A 153 -9.30 2.24 16.35
N VAL A 154 -10.56 2.38 16.72
CA VAL A 154 -11.70 1.64 16.14
C VAL A 154 -12.44 2.59 15.21
N ALA A 155 -12.60 2.22 13.95
CA ALA A 155 -13.28 3.02 12.94
C ALA A 155 -14.80 2.79 12.92
N GLY A 156 -15.25 1.57 13.25
CA GLY A 156 -16.65 1.16 13.25
C GLY A 156 -17.25 0.90 11.88
N THR A 157 -16.78 1.64 10.85
CA THR A 157 -17.19 1.47 9.44
C THR A 157 -16.14 2.07 8.51
N GLY A 158 -16.17 1.71 7.24
CA GLY A 158 -15.24 2.24 6.24
C GLY A 158 -14.86 1.22 5.18
N THR A 159 -13.71 1.41 4.57
CA THR A 159 -13.12 0.50 3.57
C THR A 159 -12.30 -0.58 4.29
N PRO A 160 -12.70 -1.86 4.23
CA PRO A 160 -11.96 -2.93 4.91
C PRO A 160 -10.62 -3.21 4.23
N ALA A 161 -9.63 -3.66 5.00
CA ALA A 161 -8.30 -4.01 4.50
C ALA A 161 -8.33 -5.18 3.48
N LEU A 162 -9.28 -6.10 3.64
CA LEU A 162 -9.55 -7.20 2.73
C LEU A 162 -11.07 -7.30 2.51
N ALA A 163 -11.53 -7.07 1.28
CA ALA A 163 -12.94 -7.06 0.91
C ALA A 163 -13.22 -8.11 -0.17
N GLY A 164 -13.29 -9.36 0.23
CA GLY A 164 -13.50 -10.51 -0.64
C GLY A 164 -14.36 -11.59 0.00
N GLU A 165 -14.40 -12.76 -0.64
CA GLU A 165 -15.08 -13.94 -0.15
C GLU A 165 -14.31 -14.59 1.02
N PHE A 166 -15.01 -15.46 1.77
CA PHE A 166 -14.39 -16.23 2.85
C PHE A 166 -13.29 -17.16 2.28
N ASN A 167 -12.04 -16.80 2.56
CA ASN A 167 -10.85 -17.55 2.12
C ASN A 167 -9.77 -17.45 3.21
N PRO A 168 -9.84 -18.27 4.26
CA PRO A 168 -8.86 -18.23 5.36
C PRO A 168 -7.48 -18.60 4.86
N THR A 169 -6.56 -17.65 4.95
CA THR A 169 -5.16 -17.81 4.56
C THR A 169 -4.27 -17.56 5.76
N LEU A 170 -3.39 -18.50 6.07
CA LEU A 170 -2.53 -18.42 7.23
C LEU A 170 -1.25 -17.64 6.94
N PHE A 171 -0.92 -16.72 7.84
CA PHE A 171 0.34 -15.98 7.86
C PHE A 171 0.98 -16.10 9.25
N ALA A 172 2.29 -16.32 9.28
CA ALA A 172 3.07 -16.42 10.52
C ALA A 172 3.76 -15.09 10.83
N PRO A 173 3.64 -14.54 12.04
CA PRO A 173 4.35 -13.32 12.42
C PRO A 173 5.85 -13.56 12.51
N THR A 174 6.65 -12.68 11.91
CA THR A 174 8.12 -12.76 11.90
C THR A 174 8.79 -11.65 12.71
N LYS A 175 8.12 -10.49 12.80
CA LYS A 175 8.63 -9.31 13.50
C LYS A 175 7.48 -8.43 13.98
N ARG A 176 7.71 -7.71 15.09
CA ARG A 176 6.82 -6.66 15.57
C ARG A 176 7.63 -5.47 16.08
N THR A 177 7.11 -4.26 15.85
CA THR A 177 7.63 -3.00 16.40
C THR A 177 6.44 -2.22 16.96
N GLU A 178 6.63 -1.56 18.10
CA GLU A 178 5.62 -0.72 18.73
C GLU A 178 6.14 0.71 18.86
N PHE A 179 5.26 1.69 18.73
CA PHE A 179 5.54 3.12 18.80
C PHE A 179 4.90 3.75 20.03
N GLY A 180 5.39 4.92 20.43
CA GLY A 180 5.01 5.57 21.67
C GLY A 180 3.51 5.89 21.84
N ASN A 181 2.78 6.00 20.74
CA ASN A 181 1.33 6.20 20.72
C ASN A 181 0.51 4.89 20.73
N GLY A 182 1.16 3.72 20.85
CA GLY A 182 0.52 2.40 20.81
C GLY A 182 0.28 1.84 19.41
N THR A 183 0.71 2.53 18.34
CA THR A 183 0.71 1.97 16.99
C THR A 183 1.68 0.80 16.92
N GLN A 184 1.28 -0.30 16.30
CA GLN A 184 2.11 -1.47 16.10
C GLN A 184 2.31 -1.75 14.62
N VAL A 185 3.53 -2.15 14.24
CA VAL A 185 3.80 -2.71 12.91
C VAL A 185 4.16 -4.17 13.06
N THR A 186 3.43 -5.02 12.37
CA THR A 186 3.66 -6.47 12.37
C THR A 186 3.98 -6.95 10.96
N TRP A 187 5.08 -7.67 10.81
CA TRP A 187 5.47 -8.37 9.59
C TRP A 187 5.03 -9.82 9.71
N LEU A 188 4.34 -10.31 8.66
CA LEU A 188 3.87 -11.68 8.61
C LEU A 188 4.23 -12.26 7.23
N THR A 189 4.70 -13.50 7.20
CA THR A 189 4.95 -14.25 5.97
C THR A 189 3.89 -15.31 5.78
N ARG A 190 3.57 -15.61 4.53
CA ARG A 190 2.66 -16.71 4.21
C ARG A 190 3.21 -18.02 4.78
N ALA A 191 2.38 -18.79 5.49
CA ALA A 191 2.73 -20.09 6.08
C ALA A 191 2.75 -21.22 5.04
#